data_cfdbd9de854fc813dbca3216617a5aba
#
_entry.id   cfdbd9de854fc813dbca3216617a5aba
#
_cell.length_a   1.000
_cell.length_b   1.000
_cell.length_c   1.000
_cell.angle_alpha   90.00
_cell.angle_beta   90.00
_cell.angle_gamma   90.00
#
_symmetry.space_group_name_H-M   'P 1'
#
loop_
_entity.id
_entity.type
_entity.pdbx_description
1 polymer ?
#
loop_
_entity_poly.entity_id
_entity_poly.type
_entity_poly.pdbx_seq_one_letter_code
_entity_poly.pdbx_strand_id
1 'polypeptide(L)'
;MLNFELFLIILVSYLFGSIPFGLLLTKIFLKKDIREIGSGNIGATNVLRSGNRILGYSTLVLDILKAVLPILYIKFFINDYLYISALSIFTGHVFPIWLKFKGGKGVASYLGILFCLDIVTALIFGVVWISVFMLFKFSSLSSLLASLSIPIFHFFYNSNSDYYFYFMMFILIFFTHRENIKRLRNNTESKSKIY
;
A
#
# COMPACT_ATOMS: atom_id res chain seq x y z
N MET A 1 23.00 6.24 20.11
CA MET A 1 22.04 5.28 20.72
C MET A 1 20.66 5.57 20.13
N LEU A 2 19.96 4.55 19.62
CA LEU A 2 18.56 4.72 19.23
C LEU A 2 17.78 5.16 20.47
N ASN A 3 17.09 6.31 20.39
CA ASN A 3 16.21 6.74 21.46
C ASN A 3 15.13 5.67 21.65
N PHE A 4 14.82 5.30 22.88
CA PHE A 4 13.76 4.34 23.20
C PHE A 4 12.43 4.71 22.53
N GLU A 5 12.12 5.98 22.44
CA GLU A 5 10.97 6.54 21.75
C GLU A 5 10.96 6.17 20.25
N LEU A 6 12.08 6.38 19.53
CA LEU A 6 12.18 6.00 18.12
C LEU A 6 11.97 4.49 17.92
N PHE A 7 12.53 3.66 18.80
CA PHE A 7 12.33 2.21 18.75
C PHE A 7 10.84 1.85 18.90
N LEU A 8 10.14 2.46 19.86
CA LEU A 8 8.71 2.24 20.06
C LEU A 8 7.89 2.67 18.84
N ILE A 9 8.20 3.83 18.26
CA ILE A 9 7.50 4.33 17.06
C ILE A 9 7.67 3.35 15.89
N ILE A 10 8.88 2.89 15.63
CA ILE A 10 9.15 1.90 14.57
C ILE A 10 8.37 0.61 14.83
N LEU A 11 8.46 0.08 16.06
CA LEU A 11 7.81 -1.18 16.42
C LEU A 11 6.30 -1.10 16.31
N VAL A 12 5.67 -0.09 16.91
CA VAL A 12 4.21 0.08 16.91
C VAL A 12 3.72 0.33 15.49
N SER A 13 4.36 1.22 14.74
CA SER A 13 4.01 1.50 13.34
C SER A 13 4.11 0.24 12.47
N TYR A 14 5.18 -0.53 12.61
CA TYR A 14 5.35 -1.81 11.92
C TYR A 14 4.25 -2.82 12.28
N LEU A 15 3.90 -2.95 13.55
CA LEU A 15 2.87 -3.88 14.01
C LEU A 15 1.49 -3.50 13.44
N PHE A 16 1.13 -2.22 13.45
CA PHE A 16 -0.10 -1.75 12.78
C PHE A 16 -0.09 -2.07 11.29
N GLY A 17 1.00 -1.75 10.60
CA GLY A 17 1.17 -2.06 9.19
C GLY A 17 1.04 -3.55 8.89
N SER A 18 1.53 -4.40 9.79
CA SER A 18 1.60 -5.85 9.60
C SER A 18 0.26 -6.59 9.77
N ILE A 19 -0.82 -5.91 10.18
CA ILE A 19 -2.16 -6.52 10.26
C ILE A 19 -2.64 -6.89 8.85
N PRO A 20 -2.86 -8.19 8.53
CA PRO A 20 -3.20 -8.64 7.19
C PRO A 20 -4.72 -8.71 7.00
N PHE A 21 -5.39 -7.56 6.89
CA PHE A 21 -6.86 -7.50 6.87
C PHE A 21 -7.51 -8.36 5.78
N GLY A 22 -6.97 -8.39 4.56
CA GLY A 22 -7.55 -9.21 3.51
C GLY A 22 -7.54 -10.71 3.82
N LEU A 23 -6.47 -11.21 4.45
CA LEU A 23 -6.41 -12.59 4.90
C LEU A 23 -7.35 -12.85 6.07
N LEU A 24 -7.40 -11.94 7.05
CA LEU A 24 -8.27 -12.06 8.23
C LEU A 24 -9.74 -12.09 7.81
N LEU A 25 -10.17 -11.12 7.01
CA LEU A 25 -11.55 -11.04 6.55
C LEU A 25 -11.97 -12.28 5.75
N THR A 26 -11.14 -12.74 4.82
CA THR A 26 -11.48 -13.93 4.02
C THR A 26 -11.48 -15.21 4.84
N LYS A 27 -10.59 -15.37 5.82
CA LYS A 27 -10.63 -16.52 6.73
C LYS A 27 -11.84 -16.50 7.64
N ILE A 28 -12.22 -15.35 8.19
CA ILE A 28 -13.36 -15.23 9.12
C ILE A 28 -14.68 -15.45 8.38
N PHE A 29 -14.91 -14.72 7.28
CA PHE A 29 -16.22 -14.67 6.64
C PHE A 29 -16.41 -15.69 5.50
N LEU A 30 -15.35 -16.06 4.75
CA LEU A 30 -15.44 -17.01 3.66
C LEU A 30 -14.89 -18.40 4.01
N LYS A 31 -14.21 -18.54 5.16
CA LYS A 31 -13.48 -19.77 5.55
C LYS A 31 -12.46 -20.23 4.50
N LYS A 32 -11.89 -19.25 3.75
CA LYS A 32 -10.93 -19.48 2.66
C LYS A 32 -9.63 -18.73 2.89
N ASP A 33 -8.53 -19.31 2.46
CA ASP A 33 -7.23 -18.62 2.45
C ASP A 33 -7.08 -17.88 1.12
N ILE A 34 -7.06 -16.55 1.17
CA ILE A 34 -6.95 -15.70 -0.03
C ILE A 34 -5.64 -15.91 -0.80
N ARG A 35 -4.62 -16.47 -0.16
CA ARG A 35 -3.33 -16.76 -0.79
C ARG A 35 -3.41 -17.94 -1.77
N GLU A 36 -4.45 -18.75 -1.69
CA GLU A 36 -4.76 -19.86 -2.60
C GLU A 36 -5.66 -19.43 -3.77
N ILE A 37 -6.10 -18.16 -3.79
CA ILE A 37 -7.03 -17.63 -4.77
C ILE A 37 -6.35 -16.58 -5.66
N GLY A 38 -6.65 -16.61 -6.95
CA GLY A 38 -6.28 -15.57 -7.91
C GLY A 38 -4.77 -15.35 -8.00
N SER A 39 -4.29 -14.16 -7.57
CA SER A 39 -2.86 -13.82 -7.61
C SER A 39 -2.07 -14.28 -6.38
N GLY A 40 -2.73 -14.88 -5.38
CA GLY A 40 -2.10 -15.25 -4.11
C GLY A 40 -1.78 -14.08 -3.18
N ASN A 41 -2.09 -12.83 -3.58
CA ASN A 41 -1.83 -11.65 -2.78
C ASN A 41 -2.94 -11.41 -1.75
N ILE A 42 -2.59 -10.88 -0.56
CA ILE A 42 -3.55 -10.58 0.51
C ILE A 42 -4.31 -9.26 0.35
N GLY A 43 -4.02 -8.45 -0.68
CA GLY A 43 -4.61 -7.12 -0.87
C GLY A 43 -6.02 -7.15 -1.50
N ALA A 44 -6.71 -6.01 -1.40
CA ALA A 44 -8.10 -5.80 -1.80
C ALA A 44 -8.44 -6.31 -3.21
N THR A 45 -7.60 -6.04 -4.22
CA THR A 45 -7.84 -6.49 -5.60
C THR A 45 -7.94 -8.02 -5.71
N ASN A 46 -7.17 -8.76 -4.92
CA ASN A 46 -7.26 -10.22 -4.92
C ASN A 46 -8.49 -10.69 -4.14
N VAL A 47 -8.85 -10.02 -3.04
CA VAL A 47 -10.09 -10.30 -2.31
C VAL A 47 -11.32 -10.08 -3.21
N LEU A 48 -11.35 -9.03 -4.04
CA LEU A 48 -12.40 -8.83 -5.05
C LEU A 48 -12.53 -10.01 -6.02
N ARG A 49 -11.40 -10.66 -6.38
CA ARG A 49 -11.40 -11.86 -7.25
C ARG A 49 -12.02 -13.11 -6.58
N SER A 50 -12.16 -13.12 -5.26
CA SER A 50 -12.91 -14.18 -4.56
C SER A 50 -14.43 -14.10 -4.78
N GLY A 51 -14.92 -13.06 -5.45
CA GLY A 51 -16.33 -12.81 -5.73
C GLY A 51 -17.07 -12.00 -4.66
N ASN A 52 -16.44 -11.70 -3.53
CA ASN A 52 -17.07 -10.93 -2.46
C ASN A 52 -16.61 -9.46 -2.50
N ARG A 53 -17.48 -8.58 -3.01
CA ARG A 53 -17.21 -7.15 -3.14
C ARG A 53 -17.07 -6.45 -1.79
N ILE A 54 -17.92 -6.80 -0.82
CA ILE A 54 -17.92 -6.16 0.50
C ILE A 54 -16.56 -6.42 1.17
N LEU A 55 -16.09 -7.66 1.19
CA LEU A 55 -14.79 -7.96 1.79
C LEU A 55 -13.63 -7.31 1.03
N GLY A 56 -13.73 -7.19 -0.29
CA GLY A 56 -12.73 -6.51 -1.10
C GLY A 56 -12.61 -5.02 -0.74
N TYR A 57 -13.73 -4.30 -0.69
CA TYR A 57 -13.74 -2.89 -0.29
C TYR A 57 -13.40 -2.70 1.19
N SER A 58 -13.88 -3.58 2.09
CA SER A 58 -13.49 -3.55 3.49
C SER A 58 -11.98 -3.74 3.67
N THR A 59 -11.37 -4.64 2.89
CA THR A 59 -9.91 -4.82 2.88
C THR A 59 -9.20 -3.53 2.47
N LEU A 60 -9.68 -2.86 1.40
CA LEU A 60 -9.09 -1.60 0.95
C LEU A 60 -9.15 -0.54 2.05
N VAL A 61 -10.34 -0.32 2.62
CA VAL A 61 -10.55 0.69 3.67
C VAL A 61 -9.71 0.39 4.91
N LEU A 62 -9.69 -0.84 5.39
CA LEU A 62 -8.91 -1.22 6.57
C LEU A 62 -7.40 -1.17 6.33
N ASP A 63 -6.91 -1.50 5.13
CA ASP A 63 -5.49 -1.35 4.78
C ASP A 63 -5.07 0.12 4.65
N ILE A 64 -5.98 1.03 4.30
CA ILE A 64 -5.77 2.48 4.36
C ILE A 64 -5.77 2.94 5.84
N LEU A 65 -6.80 2.59 6.60
CA LEU A 65 -6.97 3.05 7.99
C LEU A 65 -5.85 2.59 8.92
N LYS A 66 -5.31 1.36 8.73
CA LYS A 66 -4.16 0.90 9.54
C LYS A 66 -2.90 1.75 9.34
N ALA A 67 -2.80 2.46 8.19
CA ALA A 67 -1.73 3.41 7.96
C ALA A 67 -2.10 4.81 8.49
N VAL A 68 -3.34 5.25 8.24
CA VAL A 68 -3.80 6.59 8.62
C VAL A 68 -3.77 6.80 10.13
N LEU A 69 -4.29 5.85 10.91
CA LEU A 69 -4.45 6.03 12.36
C LEU A 69 -3.11 6.29 13.09
N PRO A 70 -2.08 5.44 12.96
CA PRO A 70 -0.81 5.70 13.64
C PRO A 70 -0.06 6.89 13.08
N ILE A 71 -0.13 7.15 11.74
CA ILE A 71 0.55 8.29 11.14
C ILE A 71 -0.05 9.61 11.60
N LEU A 72 -1.38 9.73 11.70
CA LEU A 72 -2.01 10.93 12.25
C LEU A 72 -1.59 11.18 13.69
N TYR A 73 -1.54 10.14 14.52
CA TYR A 73 -1.04 10.28 15.88
C TYR A 73 0.40 10.84 15.89
N ILE A 74 1.30 10.25 15.09
CA ILE A 74 2.70 10.72 14.99
C ILE A 74 2.76 12.16 14.44
N LYS A 75 1.97 12.47 13.41
CA LYS A 75 1.94 13.81 12.80
C LYS A 75 1.55 14.91 13.80
N PHE A 76 0.59 14.64 14.68
CA PHE A 76 0.11 15.63 15.63
C PHE A 76 0.94 15.75 16.91
N PHE A 77 1.57 14.67 17.35
CA PHE A 77 2.22 14.62 18.65
C PHE A 77 3.74 14.48 18.60
N ILE A 78 4.32 13.88 17.52
CA ILE A 78 5.74 13.51 17.45
C ILE A 78 6.25 13.65 15.99
N ASN A 79 5.99 14.78 15.36
CA ASN A 79 6.17 14.99 13.91
C ASN A 79 7.57 14.66 13.37
N ASP A 80 8.62 14.76 14.18
CA ASP A 80 10.00 14.48 13.77
C ASP A 80 10.19 13.03 13.25
N TYR A 81 9.31 12.11 13.64
CA TYR A 81 9.37 10.70 13.24
C TYR A 81 8.35 10.31 12.17
N LEU A 82 7.74 11.30 11.50
CA LEU A 82 6.63 11.08 10.57
C LEU A 82 7.01 10.12 9.43
N TYR A 83 8.10 10.38 8.73
CA TYR A 83 8.54 9.57 7.59
C TYR A 83 9.02 8.17 7.99
N ILE A 84 9.65 8.03 9.17
CA ILE A 84 10.09 6.72 9.64
C ILE A 84 8.91 5.86 10.08
N SER A 85 7.88 6.46 10.69
CA SER A 85 6.62 5.79 10.98
C SER A 85 5.93 5.32 9.70
N ALA A 86 5.84 6.18 8.67
CA ALA A 86 5.27 5.86 7.38
C ALA A 86 6.00 4.68 6.70
N LEU A 87 7.33 4.69 6.71
CA LEU A 87 8.14 3.59 6.18
C LEU A 87 7.93 2.30 6.98
N SER A 88 7.85 2.40 8.32
CA SER A 88 7.63 1.24 9.20
C SER A 88 6.27 0.59 8.96
N ILE A 89 5.21 1.38 8.75
CA ILE A 89 3.88 0.87 8.40
C ILE A 89 3.91 0.17 7.04
N PHE A 90 4.54 0.79 6.04
CA PHE A 90 4.65 0.21 4.71
C PHE A 90 5.39 -1.13 4.75
N THR A 91 6.53 -1.18 5.43
CA THR A 91 7.32 -2.40 5.59
C THR A 91 6.58 -3.48 6.37
N GLY A 92 5.79 -3.11 7.39
CA GLY A 92 4.89 -4.01 8.10
C GLY A 92 3.86 -4.66 7.18
N HIS A 93 3.24 -3.89 6.27
CA HIS A 93 2.29 -4.43 5.30
C HIS A 93 2.95 -5.38 4.29
N VAL A 94 4.16 -5.05 3.81
CA VAL A 94 4.88 -5.86 2.80
C VAL A 94 5.52 -7.09 3.42
N PHE A 95 6.07 -6.95 4.62
CA PHE A 95 6.81 -8.00 5.32
C PHE A 95 6.23 -8.29 6.71
N PRO A 96 4.95 -8.70 6.83
CA PRO A 96 4.33 -8.94 8.13
C PRO A 96 4.93 -10.18 8.81
N ILE A 97 5.30 -10.03 10.07
CA ILE A 97 5.90 -11.11 10.87
C ILE A 97 4.98 -12.34 10.97
N TRP A 98 3.66 -12.11 11.08
CA TRP A 98 2.63 -13.15 11.20
C TRP A 98 2.55 -14.04 9.95
N LEU A 99 3.01 -13.57 8.80
CA LEU A 99 2.96 -14.27 7.50
C LEU A 99 4.35 -14.68 7.02
N LYS A 100 5.31 -14.86 7.93
CA LYS A 100 6.69 -15.21 7.58
C LYS A 100 7.25 -14.24 6.53
N PHE A 101 6.98 -12.94 6.72
CA PHE A 101 7.41 -11.83 5.87
C PHE A 101 6.89 -11.88 4.41
N LYS A 102 5.78 -12.59 4.15
CA LYS A 102 5.12 -12.67 2.83
C LYS A 102 3.78 -11.95 2.87
N GLY A 103 3.81 -10.63 2.75
CA GLY A 103 2.64 -9.74 2.85
C GLY A 103 2.05 -9.29 1.52
N GLY A 104 1.49 -8.09 1.55
CA GLY A 104 0.90 -7.41 0.39
C GLY A 104 1.91 -6.60 -0.41
N LYS A 105 1.41 -5.72 -1.30
CA LYS A 105 2.24 -4.85 -2.15
C LYS A 105 2.32 -3.40 -1.67
N GLY A 106 1.63 -3.06 -0.62
CA GLY A 106 1.71 -1.76 0.03
C GLY A 106 0.87 -0.64 -0.59
N VAL A 107 0.12 -0.88 -1.68
CA VAL A 107 -0.58 0.19 -2.44
C VAL A 107 -1.63 0.92 -1.60
N ALA A 108 -2.51 0.19 -0.92
CA ALA A 108 -3.55 0.79 -0.07
C ALA A 108 -2.95 1.49 1.16
N SER A 109 -1.97 0.87 1.81
CA SER A 109 -1.25 1.49 2.92
C SER A 109 -0.47 2.73 2.46
N TYR A 110 0.12 2.71 1.27
CA TYR A 110 0.78 3.89 0.69
C TYR A 110 -0.21 5.02 0.42
N LEU A 111 -1.39 4.73 -0.12
CA LEU A 111 -2.44 5.74 -0.27
C LEU A 111 -2.83 6.34 1.10
N GLY A 112 -2.95 5.54 2.15
CA GLY A 112 -3.19 6.02 3.52
C GLY A 112 -2.06 6.91 4.04
N ILE A 113 -0.80 6.56 3.76
CA ILE A 113 0.38 7.38 4.06
C ILE A 113 0.28 8.73 3.34
N LEU A 114 -0.01 8.74 2.03
CA LEU A 114 -0.12 9.97 1.25
C LEU A 114 -1.22 10.89 1.79
N PHE A 115 -2.38 10.37 2.17
CA PHE A 115 -3.46 11.16 2.79
C PHE A 115 -2.99 11.88 4.06
N CYS A 116 -2.11 11.28 4.84
CA CYS A 116 -1.60 11.89 6.05
C CYS A 116 -0.47 12.89 5.79
N LEU A 117 0.39 12.63 4.81
CA LEU A 117 1.50 13.50 4.47
C LEU A 117 1.02 14.76 3.76
N ASP A 118 0.33 14.58 2.64
CA ASP A 118 -0.20 15.66 1.80
C ASP A 118 -1.40 15.18 0.98
N ILE A 119 -2.54 15.86 1.16
CA ILE A 119 -3.80 15.53 0.49
C ILE A 119 -3.72 15.68 -1.04
N VAL A 120 -2.98 16.67 -1.54
CA VAL A 120 -2.83 16.89 -2.99
C VAL A 120 -2.10 15.72 -3.62
N THR A 121 -1.04 15.26 -2.97
CA THR A 121 -0.28 14.07 -3.39
C THR A 121 -1.15 12.81 -3.40
N ALA A 122 -2.00 12.62 -2.38
CA ALA A 122 -2.95 11.51 -2.34
C ALA A 122 -3.98 11.57 -3.48
N LEU A 123 -4.49 12.77 -3.79
CA LEU A 123 -5.42 12.98 -4.89
C LEU A 123 -4.77 12.70 -6.25
N ILE A 124 -3.53 13.17 -6.49
CA ILE A 124 -2.77 12.86 -7.70
C ILE A 124 -2.63 11.34 -7.87
N PHE A 125 -2.22 10.64 -6.82
CA PHE A 125 -2.12 9.18 -6.84
C PHE A 125 -3.45 8.52 -7.21
N GLY A 126 -4.54 8.94 -6.56
CA GLY A 126 -5.88 8.41 -6.81
C GLY A 126 -6.36 8.65 -8.24
N VAL A 127 -6.22 9.88 -8.75
CA VAL A 127 -6.60 10.25 -10.13
C VAL A 127 -5.80 9.45 -11.15
N VAL A 128 -4.48 9.38 -11.01
CA VAL A 128 -3.63 8.59 -11.93
C VAL A 128 -4.01 7.11 -11.85
N TRP A 129 -4.19 6.57 -10.64
CA TRP A 129 -4.56 5.16 -10.48
C TRP A 129 -5.88 4.83 -11.19
N ILE A 130 -6.93 5.65 -10.97
CA ILE A 130 -8.26 5.47 -11.57
C ILE A 130 -8.17 5.61 -13.10
N SER A 131 -7.49 6.65 -13.61
CA SER A 131 -7.37 6.89 -15.04
C SER A 131 -6.68 5.73 -15.77
N VAL A 132 -5.55 5.29 -15.26
CA VAL A 132 -4.82 4.13 -15.83
C VAL A 132 -5.65 2.85 -15.72
N PHE A 133 -6.36 2.67 -14.61
CA PHE A 133 -7.23 1.50 -14.43
C PHE A 133 -8.40 1.50 -15.43
N MET A 134 -9.03 2.63 -15.67
CA MET A 134 -10.13 2.74 -16.64
C MET A 134 -9.68 2.44 -18.06
N LEU A 135 -8.46 2.86 -18.42
CA LEU A 135 -7.90 2.66 -19.75
C LEU A 135 -7.43 1.20 -19.99
N PHE A 136 -6.70 0.64 -19.05
CA PHE A 136 -5.98 -0.63 -19.25
C PHE A 136 -6.55 -1.83 -18.51
N LYS A 137 -7.35 -1.61 -17.43
CA LYS A 137 -7.94 -2.64 -16.57
C LYS A 137 -6.91 -3.50 -15.79
N PHE A 138 -5.65 -3.05 -15.70
CA PHE A 138 -4.61 -3.69 -14.90
C PHE A 138 -4.34 -2.91 -13.62
N SER A 139 -4.79 -3.42 -12.47
CA SER A 139 -4.56 -2.80 -11.14
C SER A 139 -3.06 -2.64 -10.83
N SER A 140 -2.22 -3.59 -11.27
CA SER A 140 -0.76 -3.52 -11.09
C SER A 140 -0.12 -2.38 -11.87
N LEU A 141 -0.50 -2.19 -13.14
CA LEU A 141 -0.02 -1.08 -13.96
C LEU A 141 -0.46 0.26 -13.39
N SER A 142 -1.72 0.35 -12.95
CA SER A 142 -2.27 1.54 -12.30
C SER A 142 -1.45 1.92 -11.05
N SER A 143 -1.12 0.93 -10.21
CA SER A 143 -0.33 1.15 -9.01
C SER A 143 1.10 1.61 -9.30
N LEU A 144 1.73 1.03 -10.31
CA LEU A 144 3.08 1.41 -10.75
C LEU A 144 3.12 2.85 -11.28
N LEU A 145 2.21 3.21 -12.18
CA LEU A 145 2.18 4.55 -12.78
C LEU A 145 1.73 5.61 -11.76
N ALA A 146 0.76 5.29 -10.90
CA ALA A 146 0.36 6.19 -9.81
C ALA A 146 1.50 6.43 -8.82
N SER A 147 2.23 5.38 -8.42
CA SER A 147 3.36 5.56 -7.49
C SER A 147 4.55 6.30 -8.14
N LEU A 148 4.76 6.15 -9.45
CA LEU A 148 5.79 6.89 -10.19
C LEU A 148 5.44 8.37 -10.34
N SER A 149 4.16 8.71 -10.50
CA SER A 149 3.74 10.11 -10.69
C SER A 149 4.06 11.00 -9.47
N ILE A 150 4.16 10.42 -8.27
CA ILE A 150 4.37 11.17 -7.04
C ILE A 150 5.78 11.77 -6.94
N PRO A 151 6.89 10.99 -7.04
CA PRO A 151 8.23 11.60 -7.03
C PRO A 151 8.45 12.55 -8.20
N ILE A 152 7.83 12.30 -9.37
CA ILE A 152 7.89 13.23 -10.52
C ILE A 152 7.22 14.55 -10.16
N PHE A 153 6.00 14.53 -9.58
CA PHE A 153 5.31 15.73 -9.14
C PHE A 153 6.15 16.53 -8.14
N HIS A 154 6.67 15.88 -7.11
CA HIS A 154 7.50 16.55 -6.09
C HIS A 154 8.82 17.09 -6.65
N PHE A 155 9.43 16.43 -7.62
CA PHE A 155 10.64 16.91 -8.27
C PHE A 155 10.43 18.24 -9.03
N PHE A 156 9.27 18.40 -9.69
CA PHE A 156 9.02 19.59 -10.50
C PHE A 156 8.29 20.72 -9.74
N TYR A 157 7.45 20.41 -8.75
CA TYR A 157 6.57 21.38 -8.12
C TYR A 157 6.87 21.66 -6.64
N ASN A 158 7.68 20.82 -6.01
CA ASN A 158 8.00 20.97 -4.59
C ASN A 158 9.50 20.83 -4.39
N SER A 159 10.20 21.95 -4.25
CA SER A 159 11.66 22.01 -4.12
C SER A 159 12.20 21.49 -2.76
N ASN A 160 11.36 20.88 -1.93
CA ASN A 160 11.74 20.30 -0.65
C ASN A 160 12.39 18.93 -0.85
N SER A 161 13.24 18.51 0.10
CA SER A 161 13.92 17.20 0.09
C SER A 161 12.99 15.98 0.15
N ASP A 162 11.68 16.19 0.28
CA ASP A 162 10.67 15.14 0.43
C ASP A 162 10.55 14.21 -0.77
N TYR A 163 10.97 14.67 -1.97
CA TYR A 163 10.95 13.82 -3.16
C TYR A 163 11.79 12.56 -3.01
N TYR A 164 12.86 12.58 -2.18
CA TYR A 164 13.66 11.38 -1.89
C TYR A 164 12.85 10.30 -1.20
N PHE A 165 11.99 10.69 -0.23
CA PHE A 165 11.09 9.74 0.43
C PHE A 165 10.12 9.11 -0.57
N TYR A 166 9.47 9.91 -1.40
CA TYR A 166 8.52 9.41 -2.39
C TYR A 166 9.19 8.55 -3.46
N PHE A 167 10.40 8.91 -3.86
CA PHE A 167 11.19 8.09 -4.78
C PHE A 167 11.56 6.73 -4.18
N MET A 168 11.99 6.70 -2.92
CA MET A 168 12.24 5.46 -2.19
C MET A 168 10.97 4.60 -2.09
N MET A 169 9.81 5.19 -1.78
CA MET A 169 8.54 4.49 -1.72
C MET A 169 8.15 3.91 -3.10
N PHE A 170 8.38 4.65 -4.18
CA PHE A 170 8.21 4.13 -5.54
C PHE A 170 9.08 2.91 -5.81
N ILE A 171 10.37 2.95 -5.46
CA ILE A 171 11.28 1.79 -5.62
C ILE A 171 10.78 0.57 -4.85
N LEU A 172 10.30 0.76 -3.62
CA LEU A 172 9.74 -0.34 -2.81
C LEU A 172 8.47 -0.92 -3.47
N ILE A 173 7.57 -0.06 -3.97
CA ILE A 173 6.36 -0.50 -4.68
C ILE A 173 6.74 -1.22 -5.98
N PHE A 174 7.71 -0.70 -6.73
CA PHE A 174 8.22 -1.35 -7.94
C PHE A 174 8.76 -2.76 -7.64
N PHE A 175 9.56 -2.89 -6.58
CA PHE A 175 10.08 -4.18 -6.13
C PHE A 175 8.96 -5.16 -5.75
N THR A 176 7.93 -4.72 -5.01
CA THR A 176 6.80 -5.58 -4.64
C THR A 176 5.95 -6.01 -5.84
N HIS A 177 6.04 -5.29 -6.97
CA HIS A 177 5.33 -5.60 -8.21
C HIS A 177 6.16 -6.39 -9.24
N ARG A 178 7.37 -6.86 -8.91
CA ARG A 178 8.26 -7.56 -9.86
C ARG A 178 7.59 -8.72 -10.62
N GLU A 179 6.75 -9.52 -9.95
CA GLU A 179 6.02 -10.61 -10.58
C GLU A 179 4.89 -10.10 -11.51
N ASN A 180 4.26 -8.97 -11.16
CA ASN A 180 3.28 -8.34 -12.04
C ASN A 180 3.95 -7.74 -13.28
N ILE A 181 5.10 -7.10 -13.12
CA ILE A 181 5.90 -6.54 -14.22
C ILE A 181 6.28 -7.67 -15.20
N LYS A 182 6.74 -8.81 -14.67
CA LYS A 182 7.02 -10.00 -15.49
C LYS A 182 5.78 -10.47 -16.25
N ARG A 183 4.61 -10.55 -15.59
CA ARG A 183 3.35 -10.93 -16.26
C ARG A 183 2.86 -9.90 -17.25
N LEU A 184 2.99 -8.60 -16.97
CA LEU A 184 2.65 -7.52 -17.92
C LEU A 184 3.51 -7.61 -19.18
N ARG A 185 4.83 -7.79 -19.01
CA ARG A 185 5.77 -7.97 -20.12
C ARG A 185 5.45 -9.18 -21.00
N ASN A 186 5.01 -10.28 -20.38
CA ASN A 186 4.68 -11.52 -21.07
C ASN A 186 3.21 -11.61 -21.51
N ASN A 187 2.41 -10.53 -21.38
CA ASN A 187 0.98 -10.49 -21.68
C ASN A 187 0.13 -11.53 -20.92
N THR A 188 0.58 -11.93 -19.74
CA THR A 188 -0.11 -12.93 -18.88
C THR A 188 -0.71 -12.33 -17.62
N GLU A 189 -0.65 -11.00 -17.45
CA GLU A 189 -1.29 -10.33 -16.33
C GLU A 189 -2.82 -10.35 -16.48
N SER A 190 -3.51 -10.72 -15.41
CA SER A 190 -4.98 -10.78 -15.43
C SER A 190 -5.61 -9.41 -15.32
N LYS A 191 -6.49 -9.08 -16.25
CA LYS A 191 -7.34 -7.88 -16.16
C LYS A 191 -8.25 -7.99 -14.94
N SER A 192 -8.37 -6.91 -14.19
CA SER A 192 -9.30 -6.83 -13.07
C SER A 192 -10.69 -6.46 -13.57
N LYS A 193 -11.67 -7.33 -13.30
CA LYS A 193 -13.05 -7.01 -13.52
C LYS A 193 -13.56 -6.31 -12.25
N ILE A 194 -13.63 -4.98 -12.27
CA ILE A 194 -14.42 -4.22 -11.30
C ILE A 194 -15.79 -4.08 -11.95
N TYR A 195 -16.76 -4.74 -11.38
CA TYR A 195 -18.17 -4.63 -11.76
C TYR A 195 -18.86 -3.65 -10.82
#